data_51d56a82051d418b3c61852eea305cc5
#
_entry.id   51d56a82051d418b3c61852eea305cc5
#
_cell.length_a   1.000
_cell.length_b   1.000
_cell.length_c   1.000
_cell.angle_alpha   90.00
_cell.angle_beta   90.00
_cell.angle_gamma   90.00
#
_symmetry.space_group_name_H-M   'P 1'
#
loop_
_entity.id
_entity.type
_entity.pdbx_description
1 polymer ?
#
loop_
_entity_poly.entity_id
_entity_poly.type
_entity_poly.pdbx_seq_one_letter_code
_entity_poly.pdbx_strand_id
1 'polypeptide(L)'
;MKRTLIAAAMTLCCVLASAQTTKQEFVDKYNLLTGKLGLDGVGVETLLTKWEAAFPEDQDMLEAFFLYYYTKCQTQGTTSSYSKRYLGQEPILELKDSLGKSVYYFYDYEYDDEMFGQALSYLERANRAQPAKLENRLAQVTALLNYEKESPDLALAAMTDLIAENYALKPEWTYAGEPVDGEEFISYVQDYCLSFYRIGSDASYEAFRKISEEMLRHEPSSHLFLDNMGTYSLVFRKDNKAALKYYDKALKIKPDDMVAIQNCVIISRRQGNTKLEKKYLAMMVEYAEEETARQSAKVRLDYLNGSKGR
;
A
#
# COMPACT_ATOMS: atom_id res chain seq x y z
N MET A 1 34.70 -32.02 42.18
CA MET A 1 33.46 -31.78 41.43
C MET A 1 33.08 -30.30 41.28
N LYS A 2 33.19 -29.41 42.26
CA LYS A 2 32.81 -27.98 42.15
C LYS A 2 33.67 -27.15 41.16
N ARG A 3 34.95 -27.46 40.98
CA ARG A 3 35.86 -26.72 40.06
C ARG A 3 35.62 -27.05 38.58
N THR A 4 35.20 -28.26 38.25
CA THR A 4 34.87 -28.66 36.86
C THR A 4 33.57 -28.09 36.37
N LEU A 5 32.58 -27.89 37.25
CA LEU A 5 31.28 -27.24 36.90
C LEU A 5 31.45 -25.72 36.60
N ILE A 6 32.36 -25.03 37.30
CA ILE A 6 32.63 -23.61 37.07
C ILE A 6 33.35 -23.42 35.72
N ALA A 7 34.26 -24.30 35.34
CA ALA A 7 34.95 -24.25 34.07
C ALA A 7 33.99 -24.51 32.89
N ALA A 8 33.04 -25.45 33.02
CA ALA A 8 32.03 -25.72 32.00
C ALA A 8 31.01 -24.55 31.83
N ALA A 9 30.62 -23.90 32.93
CA ALA A 9 29.75 -22.72 32.88
C ALA A 9 30.45 -21.51 32.25
N MET A 10 31.72 -21.27 32.53
CA MET A 10 32.48 -20.19 31.89
C MET A 10 32.70 -20.45 30.39
N THR A 11 32.94 -21.70 29.98
CA THR A 11 33.09 -22.04 28.56
C THR A 11 31.78 -21.86 27.80
N LEU A 12 30.63 -22.20 28.42
CA LEU A 12 29.30 -22.01 27.83
C LEU A 12 28.95 -20.51 27.69
N CYS A 13 29.27 -19.70 28.71
CA CYS A 13 29.06 -18.24 28.63
C CYS A 13 29.95 -17.59 27.55
N CYS A 14 31.18 -18.04 27.36
CA CYS A 14 32.06 -17.53 26.30
C CYS A 14 31.54 -17.89 24.90
N VAL A 15 30.97 -19.09 24.70
CA VAL A 15 30.38 -19.52 23.42
C VAL A 15 29.12 -18.71 23.10
N LEU A 16 28.26 -18.44 24.08
CA LEU A 16 27.07 -17.61 23.88
C LEU A 16 27.42 -16.15 23.59
N ALA A 17 28.41 -15.59 24.27
CA ALA A 17 28.89 -14.23 24.02
C ALA A 17 29.54 -14.09 22.62
N SER A 18 30.29 -15.12 22.15
CA SER A 18 30.85 -15.11 20.79
C SER A 18 29.79 -15.26 19.71
N ALA A 19 28.75 -16.06 19.96
CA ALA A 19 27.61 -16.21 19.00
C ALA A 19 26.85 -14.89 18.84
N GLN A 20 26.59 -14.18 19.94
CA GLN A 20 25.89 -12.88 19.89
C GLN A 20 26.70 -11.79 19.17
N THR A 21 28.03 -11.75 19.42
CA THR A 21 28.95 -10.85 18.70
C THR A 21 28.97 -11.15 17.20
N THR A 22 28.93 -12.42 16.81
CA THR A 22 28.95 -12.85 15.40
C THR A 22 27.71 -12.41 14.64
N LYS A 23 26.51 -12.44 15.25
CA LYS A 23 25.28 -11.92 14.61
C LYS A 23 25.41 -10.42 14.28
N GLN A 24 25.84 -9.62 15.28
CA GLN A 24 26.01 -8.19 15.09
C GLN A 24 27.05 -7.87 14.00
N GLU A 25 28.11 -8.68 13.88
CA GLU A 25 29.07 -8.52 12.79
C GLU A 25 28.45 -8.74 11.40
N PHE A 26 27.51 -9.68 11.25
CA PHE A 26 26.79 -9.86 9.98
C PHE A 26 25.92 -8.66 9.66
N VAL A 27 25.14 -8.15 10.61
CA VAL A 27 24.32 -6.95 10.46
C VAL A 27 25.17 -5.74 10.05
N ASP A 28 26.28 -5.49 10.76
CA ASP A 28 27.15 -4.36 10.47
C ASP A 28 27.80 -4.46 9.08
N LYS A 29 28.24 -5.65 8.68
CA LYS A 29 28.80 -5.91 7.35
C LYS A 29 27.74 -5.76 6.26
N TYR A 30 26.53 -6.24 6.49
CA TYR A 30 25.41 -6.09 5.55
C TYR A 30 25.08 -4.61 5.34
N ASN A 31 24.89 -3.86 6.41
CA ASN A 31 24.59 -2.42 6.32
C ASN A 31 25.71 -1.63 5.62
N LEU A 32 26.98 -1.97 5.91
CA LEU A 32 28.12 -1.34 5.25
C LEU A 32 28.17 -1.66 3.76
N LEU A 33 27.91 -2.90 3.38
CA LEU A 33 27.99 -3.38 1.98
C LEU A 33 26.85 -2.82 1.15
N THR A 34 25.62 -2.92 1.64
CA THR A 34 24.42 -2.41 0.95
C THR A 34 24.38 -0.89 0.88
N GLY A 35 24.85 -0.20 1.90
CA GLY A 35 24.98 1.26 1.88
C GLY A 35 25.99 1.79 0.85
N LYS A 36 26.96 0.97 0.40
CA LYS A 36 27.94 1.36 -0.62
C LYS A 36 27.62 0.86 -2.03
N LEU A 37 27.02 -0.33 -2.15
CA LEU A 37 26.89 -1.04 -3.42
C LEU A 37 25.45 -1.33 -3.82
N GLY A 38 24.46 -0.99 -2.98
CA GLY A 38 23.07 -1.36 -3.16
C GLY A 38 22.72 -2.72 -2.58
N LEU A 39 21.41 -3.00 -2.49
CA LEU A 39 20.89 -4.23 -1.88
C LEU A 39 21.31 -5.50 -2.63
N ASP A 40 21.48 -5.42 -3.95
CA ASP A 40 21.91 -6.50 -4.84
C ASP A 40 23.40 -6.43 -5.20
N GLY A 41 24.19 -5.61 -4.48
CA GLY A 41 25.60 -5.34 -4.74
C GLY A 41 26.49 -6.58 -4.65
N VAL A 42 27.66 -6.50 -5.31
CA VAL A 42 28.64 -7.57 -5.33
C VAL A 42 29.05 -7.97 -3.90
N GLY A 43 28.95 -9.28 -3.60
CA GLY A 43 29.31 -9.84 -2.29
C GLY A 43 28.17 -9.89 -1.27
N VAL A 44 27.01 -9.23 -1.51
CA VAL A 44 25.86 -9.29 -0.61
C VAL A 44 25.37 -10.74 -0.48
N GLU A 45 25.15 -11.45 -1.59
CA GLU A 45 24.69 -12.85 -1.59
C GLU A 45 25.64 -13.75 -0.80
N THR A 46 26.95 -13.60 -1.03
CA THR A 46 27.96 -14.38 -0.30
C THR A 46 27.92 -14.11 1.21
N LEU A 47 27.67 -12.86 1.62
CA LEU A 47 27.54 -12.50 3.02
C LEU A 47 26.27 -13.13 3.62
N LEU A 48 25.13 -13.00 2.91
CA LEU A 48 23.84 -13.55 3.35
C LEU A 48 23.87 -15.08 3.46
N THR A 49 24.50 -15.78 2.50
CA THR A 49 24.66 -17.25 2.54
C THR A 49 25.47 -17.68 3.78
N LYS A 50 26.52 -16.94 4.13
CA LYS A 50 27.28 -17.21 5.35
C LYS A 50 26.50 -16.91 6.61
N TRP A 51 25.68 -15.87 6.58
CA TRP A 51 24.80 -15.50 7.70
C TRP A 51 23.72 -16.58 7.91
N GLU A 52 23.05 -17.04 6.84
CA GLU A 52 22.08 -18.13 6.90
C GLU A 52 22.70 -19.44 7.43
N ALA A 53 23.91 -19.78 6.99
CA ALA A 53 24.60 -20.96 7.51
C ALA A 53 24.91 -20.87 9.02
N ALA A 54 25.15 -19.68 9.55
CA ALA A 54 25.41 -19.43 10.98
C ALA A 54 24.11 -19.30 11.79
N PHE A 55 23.05 -18.70 11.21
CA PHE A 55 21.79 -18.35 11.88
C PHE A 55 20.61 -18.55 10.93
N PRO A 56 20.19 -19.80 10.64
CA PRO A 56 19.23 -20.12 9.55
C PRO A 56 17.84 -19.54 9.70
N GLU A 57 17.42 -19.21 10.93
CA GLU A 57 16.08 -18.64 11.22
C GLU A 57 16.19 -17.20 11.76
N ASP A 58 17.33 -16.54 11.51
CA ASP A 58 17.50 -15.16 11.91
C ASP A 58 16.62 -14.23 11.08
N GLN A 59 15.80 -13.42 11.76
CA GLN A 59 14.82 -12.55 11.12
C GLN A 59 15.47 -11.52 10.20
N ASP A 60 16.52 -10.85 10.67
CA ASP A 60 17.17 -9.80 9.88
C ASP A 60 17.82 -10.37 8.62
N MET A 61 18.34 -11.61 8.71
CA MET A 61 18.88 -12.35 7.57
C MET A 61 17.80 -12.73 6.56
N LEU A 62 16.64 -13.22 7.03
CA LEU A 62 15.52 -13.58 6.15
C LEU A 62 14.98 -12.36 5.38
N GLU A 63 14.81 -11.24 6.05
CA GLU A 63 14.40 -9.97 5.43
C GLU A 63 15.47 -9.45 4.47
N ALA A 64 16.74 -9.56 4.83
CA ALA A 64 17.85 -9.16 3.97
C ALA A 64 17.91 -9.98 2.66
N PHE A 65 17.66 -11.30 2.74
CA PHE A 65 17.54 -12.14 1.53
C PHE A 65 16.32 -11.78 0.68
N PHE A 66 15.17 -11.51 1.31
CA PHE A 66 14.01 -11.01 0.58
C PHE A 66 14.36 -9.75 -0.21
N LEU A 67 14.95 -8.76 0.44
CA LEU A 67 15.34 -7.50 -0.21
C LEU A 67 16.37 -7.71 -1.32
N TYR A 68 17.35 -8.60 -1.10
CA TYR A 68 18.36 -8.92 -2.09
C TYR A 68 17.74 -9.51 -3.36
N TYR A 69 16.95 -10.59 -3.23
CA TYR A 69 16.34 -11.24 -4.39
C TYR A 69 15.26 -10.39 -5.05
N TYR A 70 14.46 -9.66 -4.25
CA TYR A 70 13.44 -8.75 -4.78
C TYR A 70 14.04 -7.58 -5.55
N THR A 71 15.20 -7.06 -5.15
CA THR A 71 15.92 -6.04 -5.91
C THR A 71 16.56 -6.64 -7.17
N LYS A 72 17.20 -7.79 -7.03
CA LYS A 72 17.95 -8.44 -8.11
C LYS A 72 17.06 -8.99 -9.21
N CYS A 73 15.82 -9.40 -8.90
CA CYS A 73 14.90 -9.92 -9.91
C CYS A 73 14.35 -8.85 -10.85
N GLN A 74 14.56 -7.56 -10.55
CA GLN A 74 13.99 -6.45 -11.30
C GLN A 74 14.95 -5.93 -12.36
N THR A 75 14.47 -5.84 -13.60
CA THR A 75 15.17 -5.13 -14.68
C THR A 75 14.36 -3.91 -15.07
N GLN A 76 14.93 -2.73 -14.84
CA GLN A 76 14.27 -1.48 -15.21
C GLN A 76 14.31 -1.25 -16.72
N GLY A 77 13.14 -1.07 -17.29
CA GLY A 77 12.93 -0.69 -18.69
C GLY A 77 12.08 0.59 -18.79
N THR A 78 11.59 0.83 -19.99
CA THR A 78 10.62 1.90 -20.28
C THR A 78 9.52 1.37 -21.16
N THR A 79 8.30 1.80 -20.91
CA THR A 79 7.14 1.55 -21.77
C THR A 79 6.53 2.88 -22.24
N SER A 80 5.68 2.83 -23.27
CA SER A 80 4.99 4.01 -23.78
C SER A 80 3.49 3.77 -23.89
N SER A 81 2.71 4.82 -23.68
CA SER A 81 1.25 4.79 -23.77
C SER A 81 0.71 6.13 -24.33
N TYR A 82 -0.46 6.09 -24.93
CA TYR A 82 -1.23 7.30 -25.23
C TYR A 82 -2.04 7.79 -24.02
N SER A 83 -2.14 6.99 -22.95
CA SER A 83 -2.69 7.41 -21.67
C SER A 83 -1.64 8.18 -20.88
N LYS A 84 -2.06 9.29 -20.23
CA LYS A 84 -1.20 10.07 -19.34
C LYS A 84 -0.87 9.35 -18.03
N ARG A 85 -1.46 8.17 -17.79
CA ARG A 85 -1.20 7.34 -16.61
C ARG A 85 -0.97 5.89 -17.00
N TYR A 86 -0.03 5.26 -16.34
CA TYR A 86 0.31 3.86 -16.46
C TYR A 86 0.62 3.29 -15.07
N LEU A 87 -0.13 2.30 -14.61
CA LEU A 87 -0.02 1.70 -13.26
C LEU A 87 0.05 2.73 -12.12
N GLY A 88 -0.75 3.80 -12.22
CA GLY A 88 -0.76 4.89 -11.24
C GLY A 88 0.40 5.88 -11.34
N GLN A 89 1.36 5.65 -12.24
CA GLN A 89 2.53 6.51 -12.41
C GLN A 89 2.21 7.74 -13.28
N GLU A 90 2.88 8.85 -12.99
CA GLU A 90 2.97 9.99 -13.90
C GLU A 90 4.09 9.74 -14.94
N PRO A 91 3.98 10.29 -16.15
CA PRO A 91 4.96 10.05 -17.20
C PRO A 91 6.31 10.72 -16.87
N ILE A 92 7.41 10.04 -17.21
CA ILE A 92 8.77 10.59 -17.14
C ILE A 92 9.10 11.47 -18.33
N LEU A 93 8.39 11.30 -19.46
CA LEU A 93 8.60 12.05 -20.69
C LEU A 93 7.31 12.07 -21.52
N GLU A 94 7.02 13.21 -22.15
CA GLU A 94 5.97 13.36 -23.16
C GLU A 94 6.60 13.77 -24.50
N LEU A 95 6.34 13.01 -25.56
CA LEU A 95 6.74 13.34 -26.93
C LEU A 95 5.51 13.41 -27.83
N LYS A 96 5.70 13.93 -29.04
CA LYS A 96 4.68 13.88 -30.10
C LYS A 96 5.04 12.80 -31.13
N ASP A 97 4.05 12.02 -31.54
CA ASP A 97 4.20 11.12 -32.67
C ASP A 97 4.15 11.86 -34.01
N SER A 98 4.29 11.14 -35.11
CA SER A 98 4.24 11.70 -36.47
C SER A 98 2.90 12.36 -36.85
N LEU A 99 1.84 12.11 -36.08
CA LEU A 99 0.51 12.68 -36.23
C LEU A 99 0.26 13.82 -35.25
N GLY A 100 1.26 14.22 -34.45
CA GLY A 100 1.17 15.26 -33.43
C GLY A 100 0.44 14.86 -32.15
N LYS A 101 0.14 13.56 -31.95
CA LYS A 101 -0.51 13.04 -30.74
C LYS A 101 0.52 12.84 -29.63
N SER A 102 0.18 13.16 -28.38
CA SER A 102 1.05 12.94 -27.24
C SER A 102 1.22 11.45 -26.97
N VAL A 103 2.48 11.03 -26.80
CA VAL A 103 2.91 9.70 -26.35
C VAL A 103 3.67 9.91 -25.05
N TYR A 104 3.27 9.21 -24.02
CA TYR A 104 3.81 9.30 -22.68
C TYR A 104 4.69 8.09 -22.40
N TYR A 105 5.85 8.30 -21.79
CA TYR A 105 6.81 7.28 -21.43
C TYR A 105 6.85 7.12 -19.91
N PHE A 106 6.98 5.88 -19.46
CA PHE A 106 6.98 5.51 -18.06
C PHE A 106 8.12 4.54 -17.76
N TYR A 107 8.60 4.51 -16.52
CA TYR A 107 9.39 3.37 -16.06
C TYR A 107 8.51 2.13 -16.02
N ASP A 108 9.09 1.01 -16.44
CA ASP A 108 8.49 -0.31 -16.31
C ASP A 108 9.55 -1.29 -15.81
N TYR A 109 9.14 -2.30 -15.08
CA TYR A 109 10.04 -3.31 -14.52
C TYR A 109 9.65 -4.69 -15.03
N GLU A 110 10.62 -5.42 -15.56
CA GLU A 110 10.49 -6.84 -15.82
C GLU A 110 11.06 -7.60 -14.63
N TYR A 111 10.48 -8.75 -14.32
CA TYR A 111 10.85 -9.57 -13.18
C TYR A 111 11.36 -10.93 -13.66
N ASP A 112 12.46 -11.40 -13.07
CA ASP A 112 12.89 -12.79 -13.18
C ASP A 112 12.06 -13.64 -12.22
N ASP A 113 11.25 -14.55 -12.76
CA ASP A 113 10.27 -15.35 -12.00
C ASP A 113 10.92 -16.25 -10.94
N GLU A 114 12.11 -16.82 -11.23
CA GLU A 114 12.81 -17.70 -10.29
C GLU A 114 13.33 -16.91 -9.10
N MET A 115 13.99 -15.77 -9.34
CA MET A 115 14.49 -14.90 -8.28
C MET A 115 13.35 -14.27 -7.48
N PHE A 116 12.25 -13.90 -8.15
CA PHE A 116 11.04 -13.39 -7.46
C PHE A 116 10.46 -14.46 -6.54
N GLY A 117 10.36 -15.71 -7.00
CA GLY A 117 9.93 -16.83 -6.17
C GLY A 117 10.84 -17.07 -4.96
N GLN A 118 12.16 -16.92 -5.14
CA GLN A 118 13.11 -16.99 -4.03
C GLN A 118 12.88 -15.85 -3.02
N ALA A 119 12.68 -14.62 -3.49
CA ALA A 119 12.36 -13.50 -2.61
C ALA A 119 11.12 -13.78 -1.75
N LEU A 120 10.02 -14.22 -2.37
CA LEU A 120 8.79 -14.57 -1.64
C LEU A 120 9.00 -15.70 -0.63
N SER A 121 9.81 -16.73 -0.98
CA SER A 121 10.13 -17.84 -0.08
C SER A 121 10.82 -17.37 1.20
N TYR A 122 11.79 -16.45 1.09
CA TYR A 122 12.43 -15.86 2.27
C TYR A 122 11.46 -15.00 3.09
N LEU A 123 10.60 -14.23 2.45
CA LEU A 123 9.60 -13.41 3.13
C LEU A 123 8.54 -14.27 3.85
N GLU A 124 8.14 -15.41 3.26
CA GLU A 124 7.28 -16.38 3.94
C GLU A 124 7.94 -17.02 5.16
N ARG A 125 9.23 -17.31 5.09
CA ARG A 125 10.00 -17.78 6.27
C ARG A 125 10.04 -16.70 7.34
N ALA A 126 10.27 -15.44 6.98
CA ALA A 126 10.25 -14.29 7.88
C ALA A 126 8.86 -14.12 8.54
N ASN A 127 7.77 -14.24 7.78
CA ASN A 127 6.40 -14.22 8.30
C ASN A 127 6.11 -15.36 9.29
N ARG A 128 6.66 -16.55 9.05
CA ARG A 128 6.52 -17.68 10.02
C ARG A 128 7.33 -17.46 11.29
N ALA A 129 8.52 -16.84 11.18
CA ALA A 129 9.37 -16.56 12.34
C ALA A 129 8.81 -15.43 13.22
N GLN A 130 8.20 -14.42 12.61
CA GLN A 130 7.55 -13.30 13.32
C GLN A 130 6.18 -13.00 12.70
N PRO A 131 5.15 -13.78 13.04
CA PRO A 131 3.84 -13.67 12.39
C PRO A 131 3.11 -12.35 12.69
N ALA A 132 3.45 -11.66 13.78
CA ALA A 132 2.86 -10.38 14.16
C ALA A 132 3.58 -9.15 13.56
N LYS A 133 4.61 -9.34 12.74
CA LYS A 133 5.32 -8.24 12.07
C LYS A 133 4.57 -7.80 10.81
N LEU A 134 3.78 -6.73 10.94
CA LEU A 134 2.88 -6.25 9.89
C LEU A 134 3.63 -5.79 8.63
N GLU A 135 4.82 -5.18 8.78
CA GLU A 135 5.62 -4.73 7.63
C GLU A 135 5.92 -5.86 6.65
N ASN A 136 6.20 -7.07 7.13
CA ASN A 136 6.50 -8.20 6.26
C ASN A 136 5.27 -8.66 5.47
N ARG A 137 4.09 -8.63 6.09
CA ARG A 137 2.81 -8.92 5.43
C ARG A 137 2.50 -7.89 4.35
N LEU A 138 2.70 -6.61 4.66
CA LEU A 138 2.51 -5.50 3.74
C LEU A 138 3.57 -5.49 2.62
N ALA A 139 4.83 -5.85 2.92
CA ALA A 139 5.87 -6.02 1.92
C ALA A 139 5.52 -7.13 0.91
N GLN A 140 4.89 -8.22 1.35
CA GLN A 140 4.39 -9.29 0.47
C GLN A 140 3.33 -8.74 -0.50
N VAL A 141 2.34 -8.01 0.00
CA VAL A 141 1.31 -7.39 -0.85
C VAL A 141 1.95 -6.43 -1.85
N THR A 142 2.91 -5.60 -1.41
CA THR A 142 3.62 -4.65 -2.29
C THR A 142 4.40 -5.38 -3.39
N ALA A 143 5.15 -6.42 -3.04
CA ALA A 143 5.94 -7.18 -3.99
C ALA A 143 5.05 -7.83 -5.06
N LEU A 144 3.95 -8.45 -4.64
CA LEU A 144 2.98 -9.07 -5.54
C LEU A 144 2.28 -8.03 -6.42
N LEU A 145 1.86 -6.89 -5.86
CA LEU A 145 1.19 -5.83 -6.61
C LEU A 145 2.08 -5.28 -7.74
N ASN A 146 3.38 -5.10 -7.45
CA ASN A 146 4.34 -4.63 -8.44
C ASN A 146 4.64 -5.68 -9.52
N TYR A 147 4.70 -6.95 -9.14
CA TYR A 147 4.96 -8.08 -10.04
C TYR A 147 3.79 -8.33 -11.00
N GLU A 148 2.56 -8.37 -10.47
CA GLU A 148 1.35 -8.69 -11.22
C GLU A 148 0.84 -7.53 -12.09
N LYS A 149 1.25 -6.30 -11.77
CA LYS A 149 0.91 -5.09 -12.53
C LYS A 149 -0.62 -4.89 -12.68
N GLU A 150 -1.16 -5.09 -13.89
CA GLU A 150 -2.56 -4.79 -14.23
C GLU A 150 -3.57 -5.80 -13.65
N SER A 151 -3.14 -7.01 -13.26
CA SER A 151 -3.99 -8.11 -12.79
C SER A 151 -3.58 -8.59 -11.40
N PRO A 152 -3.81 -7.81 -10.33
CA PRO A 152 -3.23 -8.04 -9.01
C PRO A 152 -4.01 -9.09 -8.18
N ASP A 153 -4.13 -10.33 -8.68
CA ASP A 153 -4.92 -11.38 -8.06
C ASP A 153 -4.24 -11.99 -6.81
N LEU A 154 -2.92 -12.22 -6.86
CA LEU A 154 -2.17 -12.73 -5.69
C LEU A 154 -2.01 -11.64 -4.62
N ALA A 155 -1.78 -10.39 -5.03
CA ALA A 155 -1.75 -9.27 -4.11
C ALA A 155 -3.11 -9.08 -3.41
N LEU A 156 -4.22 -9.23 -4.14
CA LEU A 156 -5.57 -9.23 -3.58
C LEU A 156 -5.76 -10.37 -2.57
N ALA A 157 -5.35 -11.59 -2.92
CA ALA A 157 -5.44 -12.73 -2.01
C ALA A 157 -4.63 -12.47 -0.72
N ALA A 158 -3.37 -12.03 -0.84
CA ALA A 158 -2.54 -11.73 0.32
C ALA A 158 -3.14 -10.63 1.21
N MET A 159 -3.76 -9.59 0.64
CA MET A 159 -4.43 -8.55 1.41
C MET A 159 -5.70 -9.06 2.09
N THR A 160 -6.52 -9.87 1.41
CA THR A 160 -7.73 -10.42 2.01
C THR A 160 -7.43 -11.43 3.11
N ASP A 161 -6.37 -12.23 2.96
CA ASP A 161 -5.89 -13.15 3.99
C ASP A 161 -5.39 -12.38 5.23
N LEU A 162 -4.65 -11.28 5.03
CA LEU A 162 -4.19 -10.41 6.12
C LEU A 162 -5.38 -9.80 6.90
N ILE A 163 -6.41 -9.32 6.19
CA ILE A 163 -7.63 -8.79 6.81
C ILE A 163 -8.34 -9.90 7.60
N ALA A 164 -8.53 -11.06 7.00
CA ALA A 164 -9.18 -12.21 7.66
C ALA A 164 -8.41 -12.64 8.92
N GLU A 165 -7.09 -12.71 8.87
CA GLU A 165 -6.23 -13.03 10.00
C GLU A 165 -6.37 -11.99 11.12
N ASN A 166 -6.36 -10.69 10.80
CA ASN A 166 -6.53 -9.64 11.78
C ASN A 166 -7.80 -9.80 12.61
N TYR A 167 -8.94 -10.03 11.96
CA TYR A 167 -10.22 -10.11 12.65
C TYR A 167 -10.48 -11.48 13.31
N ALA A 168 -9.90 -12.56 12.77
CA ALA A 168 -10.08 -13.92 13.33
C ALA A 168 -9.15 -14.19 14.51
N LEU A 169 -7.87 -13.81 14.41
CA LEU A 169 -6.83 -14.15 15.38
C LEU A 169 -6.48 -12.98 16.32
N LYS A 170 -6.77 -11.74 15.92
CA LYS A 170 -6.45 -10.52 16.66
C LYS A 170 -5.00 -10.48 17.13
N PRO A 171 -4.03 -10.61 16.21
CA PRO A 171 -2.63 -10.61 16.58
C PRO A 171 -2.23 -9.22 17.12
N GLU A 172 -1.25 -9.22 18.02
CA GLU A 172 -0.62 -7.99 18.50
C GLU A 172 0.36 -7.49 17.42
N TRP A 173 -0.17 -6.87 16.37
CA TRP A 173 0.64 -6.36 15.27
C TRP A 173 1.68 -5.37 15.75
N THR A 174 2.86 -5.43 15.13
CA THR A 174 3.89 -4.39 15.24
C THR A 174 4.23 -3.84 13.86
N TYR A 175 4.61 -2.57 13.79
CA TYR A 175 5.15 -1.92 12.59
C TYR A 175 6.31 -1.01 13.01
N ALA A 176 7.49 -1.17 12.38
CA ALA A 176 8.74 -0.49 12.77
C ALA A 176 9.09 -0.65 14.25
N GLY A 177 8.72 -1.79 14.86
CA GLY A 177 8.95 -2.09 16.26
C GLY A 177 7.93 -1.50 17.25
N GLU A 178 6.96 -0.70 16.77
CA GLU A 178 5.90 -0.12 17.59
C GLU A 178 4.60 -0.93 17.45
N PRO A 179 3.77 -1.04 18.51
CA PRO A 179 2.47 -1.67 18.44
C PRO A 179 1.55 -0.95 17.45
N VAL A 180 0.73 -1.72 16.72
CA VAL A 180 -0.29 -1.21 15.79
C VAL A 180 -1.67 -1.44 16.38
N ASP A 181 -2.44 -0.38 16.56
CA ASP A 181 -3.82 -0.47 17.01
C ASP A 181 -4.82 -0.74 15.87
N GLY A 182 -6.11 -0.88 16.21
CA GLY A 182 -7.15 -1.19 15.23
C GLY A 182 -7.37 -0.06 14.21
N GLU A 183 -7.23 1.21 14.60
CA GLU A 183 -7.40 2.36 13.70
C GLU A 183 -6.21 2.47 12.74
N GLU A 184 -5.01 2.25 13.24
CA GLU A 184 -3.80 2.21 12.42
C GLU A 184 -3.84 1.06 11.42
N PHE A 185 -4.28 -0.16 11.82
CA PHE A 185 -4.47 -1.26 10.90
C PHE A 185 -5.45 -0.92 9.77
N ILE A 186 -6.59 -0.31 10.09
CA ILE A 186 -7.59 0.16 9.13
C ILE A 186 -6.96 1.18 8.16
N SER A 187 -6.12 2.09 8.67
CA SER A 187 -5.40 3.07 7.85
C SER A 187 -4.43 2.42 6.87
N TYR A 188 -3.63 1.43 7.31
CA TYR A 188 -2.77 0.66 6.41
C TYR A 188 -3.56 -0.04 5.30
N VAL A 189 -4.67 -0.70 5.64
CA VAL A 189 -5.52 -1.35 4.63
C VAL A 189 -6.08 -0.32 3.64
N GLN A 190 -6.46 0.88 4.10
CA GLN A 190 -6.95 1.96 3.23
C GLN A 190 -5.85 2.44 2.26
N ASP A 191 -4.62 2.60 2.71
CA ASP A 191 -3.51 3.02 1.85
C ASP A 191 -3.24 2.01 0.73
N TYR A 192 -3.33 0.71 1.06
CA TYR A 192 -3.22 -0.34 0.06
C TYR A 192 -4.43 -0.38 -0.89
N CYS A 193 -5.65 -0.17 -0.41
CA CYS A 193 -6.82 0.02 -1.27
C CYS A 193 -6.56 1.10 -2.33
N LEU A 194 -6.01 2.24 -1.93
CA LEU A 194 -5.67 3.32 -2.85
C LEU A 194 -4.57 2.93 -3.84
N SER A 195 -3.64 2.06 -3.46
CA SER A 195 -2.62 1.53 -4.36
C SER A 195 -3.22 0.67 -5.46
N PHE A 196 -4.15 -0.24 -5.13
CA PHE A 196 -4.93 -0.98 -6.13
C PHE A 196 -5.73 -0.05 -7.04
N TYR A 197 -6.43 0.94 -6.48
CA TYR A 197 -7.20 1.91 -7.26
C TYR A 197 -6.35 2.68 -8.27
N ARG A 198 -5.14 3.08 -7.89
CA ARG A 198 -4.22 3.87 -8.74
C ARG A 198 -3.74 3.13 -9.97
N ILE A 199 -3.65 1.82 -9.95
CA ILE A 199 -3.27 1.00 -11.12
C ILE A 199 -4.21 1.28 -12.30
N GLY A 200 -5.52 1.38 -12.05
CA GLY A 200 -6.49 1.86 -13.02
C GLY A 200 -6.94 0.82 -14.06
N SER A 201 -6.59 -0.45 -13.90
CA SER A 201 -7.11 -1.55 -14.69
C SER A 201 -8.48 -2.04 -14.17
N ASP A 202 -9.24 -2.75 -15.00
CA ASP A 202 -10.51 -3.33 -14.59
C ASP A 202 -10.33 -4.31 -13.41
N ALA A 203 -9.29 -5.15 -13.47
CA ALA A 203 -8.98 -6.10 -12.41
C ALA A 203 -8.59 -5.39 -11.09
N SER A 204 -7.83 -4.30 -11.18
CA SER A 204 -7.43 -3.53 -10.00
C SER A 204 -8.61 -2.77 -9.36
N TYR A 205 -9.56 -2.26 -10.16
CA TYR A 205 -10.80 -1.69 -9.62
C TYR A 205 -11.67 -2.76 -8.92
N GLU A 206 -11.73 -3.97 -9.46
CA GLU A 206 -12.44 -5.08 -8.80
C GLU A 206 -11.73 -5.52 -7.51
N ALA A 207 -10.40 -5.52 -7.48
CA ALA A 207 -9.62 -5.77 -6.26
C ALA A 207 -9.90 -4.70 -5.19
N PHE A 208 -9.83 -3.42 -5.56
CA PHE A 208 -10.20 -2.29 -4.70
C PHE A 208 -11.59 -2.43 -4.07
N ARG A 209 -12.59 -2.85 -4.89
CA ARG A 209 -13.94 -3.14 -4.41
C ARG A 209 -13.97 -4.29 -3.41
N LYS A 210 -13.33 -5.42 -3.74
CA LYS A 210 -13.35 -6.64 -2.91
C LYS A 210 -12.71 -6.38 -1.54
N ILE A 211 -11.56 -5.68 -1.49
CA ILE A 211 -10.93 -5.30 -0.22
C ILE A 211 -11.85 -4.40 0.59
N SER A 212 -12.47 -3.40 -0.06
CA SER A 212 -13.39 -2.47 0.63
C SER A 212 -14.64 -3.18 1.16
N GLU A 213 -15.20 -4.15 0.41
CA GLU A 213 -16.33 -4.97 0.86
C GLU A 213 -15.94 -5.88 2.02
N GLU A 214 -14.72 -6.47 1.98
CA GLU A 214 -14.23 -7.28 3.09
C GLU A 214 -14.11 -6.45 4.37
N MET A 215 -13.51 -5.28 4.28
CA MET A 215 -13.42 -4.37 5.42
C MET A 215 -14.79 -3.95 5.94
N LEU A 216 -15.77 -3.67 5.07
CA LEU A 216 -17.12 -3.31 5.50
C LEU A 216 -17.91 -4.46 6.15
N ARG A 217 -17.49 -5.72 6.00
CA ARG A 217 -18.06 -6.84 6.78
C ARG A 217 -17.65 -6.78 8.25
N HIS A 218 -16.43 -6.31 8.51
CA HIS A 218 -15.88 -6.16 9.86
C HIS A 218 -16.16 -4.79 10.46
N GLU A 219 -16.04 -3.74 9.64
CA GLU A 219 -16.19 -2.34 10.00
C GLU A 219 -17.34 -1.66 9.21
N PRO A 220 -18.60 -2.03 9.45
CA PRO A 220 -19.74 -1.57 8.64
C PRO A 220 -19.97 -0.05 8.72
N SER A 221 -19.40 0.60 9.73
CA SER A 221 -19.45 2.05 9.94
C SER A 221 -18.17 2.78 9.54
N SER A 222 -17.26 2.15 8.80
CA SER A 222 -16.08 2.84 8.28
C SER A 222 -16.45 3.74 7.11
N HIS A 223 -16.35 5.06 7.32
CA HIS A 223 -16.59 6.03 6.25
C HIS A 223 -15.59 5.86 5.09
N LEU A 224 -14.33 5.47 5.37
CA LEU A 224 -13.27 5.26 4.38
C LEU A 224 -13.68 4.23 3.32
N PHE A 225 -14.13 3.05 3.74
CA PHE A 225 -14.51 1.99 2.80
C PHE A 225 -15.88 2.22 2.18
N LEU A 226 -16.77 3.00 2.80
CA LEU A 226 -17.97 3.50 2.16
C LEU A 226 -17.64 4.49 1.03
N ASP A 227 -16.66 5.35 1.21
CA ASP A 227 -16.16 6.24 0.17
C ASP A 227 -15.49 5.48 -0.98
N ASN A 228 -14.75 4.44 -0.67
CA ASN A 228 -14.18 3.56 -1.68
C ASN A 228 -15.28 2.93 -2.54
N MET A 229 -16.35 2.43 -1.95
CA MET A 229 -17.51 1.87 -2.67
C MET A 229 -18.23 2.94 -3.50
N GLY A 230 -18.32 4.17 -2.99
CA GLY A 230 -18.80 5.33 -3.72
C GLY A 230 -17.93 5.64 -4.94
N THR A 231 -16.62 5.65 -4.75
CA THR A 231 -15.62 5.91 -5.80
C THR A 231 -15.62 4.82 -6.87
N TYR A 232 -15.66 3.55 -6.48
CA TYR A 232 -15.82 2.43 -7.41
C TYR A 232 -17.09 2.57 -8.26
N SER A 233 -18.22 2.89 -7.61
CA SER A 233 -19.51 3.10 -8.31
C SER A 233 -19.43 4.27 -9.29
N LEU A 234 -18.77 5.38 -8.90
CA LEU A 234 -18.63 6.58 -9.70
C LEU A 234 -17.69 6.39 -10.89
N VAL A 235 -16.50 5.86 -10.62
CA VAL A 235 -15.39 5.84 -11.60
C VAL A 235 -15.48 4.64 -12.52
N PHE A 236 -15.67 3.45 -11.98
CA PHE A 236 -15.67 2.20 -12.74
C PHE A 236 -17.07 1.85 -13.27
N ARG A 237 -18.06 1.77 -12.37
CA ARG A 237 -19.44 1.39 -12.74
C ARG A 237 -20.22 2.50 -13.49
N LYS A 238 -19.76 3.75 -13.40
CA LYS A 238 -20.47 4.95 -13.92
C LYS A 238 -21.90 5.08 -13.36
N ASP A 239 -22.15 4.52 -12.17
CA ASP A 239 -23.44 4.55 -11.48
C ASP A 239 -23.46 5.67 -10.43
N ASN A 240 -23.86 6.87 -10.87
CA ASN A 240 -23.97 8.03 -10.00
C ASN A 240 -24.97 7.83 -8.84
N LYS A 241 -26.02 7.03 -9.03
CA LYS A 241 -27.04 6.79 -7.99
C LYS A 241 -26.48 5.90 -6.89
N ALA A 242 -25.78 4.83 -7.25
CA ALA A 242 -25.09 3.98 -6.27
C ALA A 242 -24.00 4.76 -5.54
N ALA A 243 -23.20 5.57 -6.27
CA ALA A 243 -22.16 6.40 -5.70
C ALA A 243 -22.72 7.35 -4.63
N LEU A 244 -23.76 8.13 -4.95
CA LEU A 244 -24.40 9.04 -3.99
C LEU A 244 -24.93 8.30 -2.75
N LYS A 245 -25.46 7.08 -2.91
CA LYS A 245 -25.95 6.29 -1.78
C LYS A 245 -24.82 5.90 -0.81
N TYR A 246 -23.65 5.57 -1.33
CA TYR A 246 -22.48 5.26 -0.48
C TYR A 246 -21.92 6.51 0.19
N TYR A 247 -21.75 7.61 -0.54
CA TYR A 247 -21.27 8.88 0.03
C TYR A 247 -22.26 9.45 1.07
N ASP A 248 -23.58 9.36 0.85
CA ASP A 248 -24.56 9.76 1.86
C ASP A 248 -24.47 8.91 3.15
N LYS A 249 -24.07 7.62 3.05
CA LYS A 249 -23.80 6.80 4.23
C LYS A 249 -22.52 7.25 4.94
N ALA A 250 -21.44 7.52 4.20
CA ALA A 250 -20.18 8.02 4.76
C ALA A 250 -20.41 9.35 5.50
N LEU A 251 -21.12 10.29 4.87
CA LEU A 251 -21.44 11.60 5.46
C LEU A 251 -22.37 11.54 6.70
N LYS A 252 -23.13 10.48 6.90
CA LYS A 252 -23.88 10.26 8.14
C LYS A 252 -22.96 9.88 9.31
N ILE A 253 -21.83 9.24 9.02
CA ILE A 253 -20.84 8.80 9.99
C ILE A 253 -19.86 9.96 10.25
N LYS A 254 -19.35 10.56 9.17
CA LYS A 254 -18.39 11.66 9.18
C LYS A 254 -18.92 12.83 8.32
N PRO A 255 -19.63 13.79 8.89
CA PRO A 255 -20.25 14.90 8.14
C PRO A 255 -19.27 15.82 7.43
N ASP A 256 -18.04 15.90 7.91
CA ASP A 256 -16.92 16.69 7.37
C ASP A 256 -16.04 15.90 6.37
N ASP A 257 -16.51 14.75 5.90
CA ASP A 257 -15.74 13.94 4.95
C ASP A 257 -15.63 14.63 3.59
N MET A 258 -14.48 15.22 3.34
CA MET A 258 -14.23 15.99 2.12
C MET A 258 -14.20 15.14 0.85
N VAL A 259 -13.83 13.85 0.93
CA VAL A 259 -13.86 12.93 -0.24
C VAL A 259 -15.29 12.73 -0.70
N ALA A 260 -16.19 12.40 0.23
CA ALA A 260 -17.61 12.25 -0.07
C ALA A 260 -18.24 13.55 -0.54
N ILE A 261 -17.99 14.68 0.14
CA ILE A 261 -18.53 16.00 -0.22
C ILE A 261 -18.14 16.40 -1.63
N GLN A 262 -16.85 16.34 -1.98
CA GLN A 262 -16.34 16.73 -3.30
C GLN A 262 -16.92 15.87 -4.41
N ASN A 263 -16.98 14.55 -4.23
CA ASN A 263 -17.58 13.65 -5.20
C ASN A 263 -19.08 13.89 -5.37
N CYS A 264 -19.79 14.17 -4.30
CA CYS A 264 -21.21 14.54 -4.37
C CYS A 264 -21.43 15.86 -5.11
N VAL A 265 -20.57 16.87 -4.96
CA VAL A 265 -20.60 18.11 -5.77
C VAL A 265 -20.39 17.79 -7.24
N ILE A 266 -19.37 16.97 -7.58
CA ILE A 266 -19.08 16.58 -8.96
C ILE A 266 -20.28 15.86 -9.61
N ILE A 267 -20.84 14.87 -8.92
CA ILE A 267 -22.01 14.11 -9.41
C ILE A 267 -23.20 15.03 -9.63
N SER A 268 -23.53 15.85 -8.63
CA SER A 268 -24.69 16.76 -8.68
C SER A 268 -24.58 17.77 -9.83
N ARG A 269 -23.37 18.31 -10.06
CA ARG A 269 -23.07 19.22 -11.17
C ARG A 269 -23.25 18.54 -12.52
N ARG A 270 -22.68 17.33 -12.69
CA ARG A 270 -22.81 16.54 -13.94
C ARG A 270 -24.26 16.19 -14.28
N GLN A 271 -25.08 15.98 -13.25
CA GLN A 271 -26.52 15.69 -13.41
C GLN A 271 -27.38 16.94 -13.58
N GLY A 272 -26.83 18.14 -13.49
CA GLY A 272 -27.60 19.40 -13.47
C GLY A 272 -28.51 19.54 -12.27
N ASN A 273 -28.30 18.77 -11.18
CA ASN A 273 -29.11 18.83 -9.98
C ASN A 273 -28.65 19.99 -9.08
N THR A 274 -29.09 21.18 -9.42
CA THR A 274 -28.74 22.42 -8.71
C THR A 274 -29.07 22.39 -7.22
N LYS A 275 -30.18 21.73 -6.83
CA LYS A 275 -30.55 21.64 -5.40
C LYS A 275 -29.52 20.81 -4.63
N LEU A 276 -29.11 19.69 -5.19
CA LEU A 276 -28.15 18.80 -4.56
C LEU A 276 -26.74 19.41 -4.59
N GLU A 277 -26.35 20.06 -5.69
CA GLU A 277 -25.07 20.78 -5.81
C GLU A 277 -24.95 21.85 -4.72
N LYS A 278 -26.01 22.66 -4.51
CA LYS A 278 -26.03 23.68 -3.43
C LYS A 278 -25.85 23.07 -2.05
N LYS A 279 -26.50 21.92 -1.77
CA LYS A 279 -26.36 21.22 -0.48
C LYS A 279 -24.90 20.90 -0.20
N TYR A 280 -24.22 20.25 -1.12
CA TYR A 280 -22.84 19.80 -0.93
C TYR A 280 -21.81 20.93 -1.02
N LEU A 281 -22.08 21.97 -1.84
CA LEU A 281 -21.24 23.18 -1.83
C LEU A 281 -21.32 23.91 -0.48
N ALA A 282 -22.48 23.95 0.16
CA ALA A 282 -22.61 24.53 1.51
C ALA A 282 -21.77 23.74 2.54
N MET A 283 -21.81 22.41 2.49
CA MET A 283 -20.94 21.57 3.33
C MET A 283 -19.46 21.80 3.03
N MET A 284 -19.10 21.95 1.76
CA MET A 284 -17.71 22.25 1.36
C MET A 284 -17.24 23.62 1.89
N VAL A 285 -18.12 24.63 1.91
CA VAL A 285 -17.82 25.94 2.53
C VAL A 285 -17.63 25.82 4.05
N GLU A 286 -18.39 24.96 4.69
CA GLU A 286 -18.34 24.74 6.14
C GLU A 286 -17.10 23.97 6.57
N TYR A 287 -16.77 22.86 5.87
CA TYR A 287 -15.79 21.89 6.34
C TYR A 287 -14.43 21.91 5.62
N ALA A 288 -14.29 22.58 4.45
CA ALA A 288 -13.01 22.58 3.75
C ALA A 288 -11.93 23.30 4.58
N GLU A 289 -10.82 22.62 4.84
CA GLU A 289 -9.66 23.18 5.52
C GLU A 289 -8.90 24.16 4.61
N GLU A 290 -8.76 23.82 3.32
CA GLU A 290 -8.10 24.67 2.35
C GLU A 290 -8.95 25.88 1.98
N GLU A 291 -8.42 27.08 2.19
CA GLU A 291 -9.10 28.33 1.88
C GLU A 291 -9.46 28.47 0.38
N THR A 292 -8.61 27.96 -0.51
CA THR A 292 -8.86 27.95 -1.96
C THR A 292 -10.08 27.12 -2.34
N ALA A 293 -10.23 25.94 -1.74
CA ALA A 293 -11.37 25.04 -1.93
C ALA A 293 -12.66 25.68 -1.38
N ARG A 294 -12.58 26.26 -0.18
CA ARG A 294 -13.68 26.98 0.49
C ARG A 294 -14.18 28.15 -0.35
N GLN A 295 -13.27 29.00 -0.83
CA GLN A 295 -13.62 30.17 -1.65
C GLN A 295 -14.21 29.74 -3.01
N SER A 296 -13.66 28.73 -3.64
CA SER A 296 -14.19 28.19 -4.90
C SER A 296 -15.61 27.66 -4.74
N ALA A 297 -15.87 26.95 -3.65
CA ALA A 297 -17.22 26.46 -3.32
C ALA A 297 -18.19 27.61 -3.06
N LYS A 298 -17.76 28.65 -2.30
CA LYS A 298 -18.56 29.84 -1.99
C LYS A 298 -18.94 30.60 -3.26
N VAL A 299 -17.97 30.92 -4.12
CA VAL A 299 -18.23 31.61 -5.40
C VAL A 299 -19.26 30.86 -6.25
N ARG A 300 -19.11 29.51 -6.34
CA ARG A 300 -20.07 28.69 -7.08
C ARG A 300 -21.46 28.66 -6.44
N LEU A 301 -21.53 28.57 -5.11
CA LEU A 301 -22.78 28.58 -4.36
C LEU A 301 -23.53 29.92 -4.54
N ASP A 302 -22.83 31.05 -4.46
CA ASP A 302 -23.38 32.40 -4.65
C ASP A 302 -23.91 32.57 -6.09
N TYR A 303 -23.15 32.10 -7.10
CA TYR A 303 -23.61 32.09 -8.49
C TYR A 303 -24.94 31.32 -8.64
N LEU A 304 -25.03 30.12 -8.07
CA LEU A 304 -26.24 29.31 -8.14
C LEU A 304 -27.42 29.93 -7.37
N ASN A 305 -27.16 30.73 -6.34
CA ASN A 305 -28.18 31.45 -5.59
C ASN A 305 -28.69 32.68 -6.36
N GLY A 306 -27.80 33.41 -7.04
CA GLY A 306 -28.13 34.57 -7.86
C GLY A 306 -28.84 34.24 -9.16
N SER A 307 -28.66 33.06 -9.71
CA SER A 307 -29.28 32.62 -10.99
C SER A 307 -30.81 32.37 -10.88
N LYS A 308 -31.43 32.45 -9.71
CA LYS A 308 -32.88 32.34 -9.52
C LYS A 308 -33.65 33.66 -9.73
N GLY A 309 -32.96 34.75 -10.07
CA GLY A 309 -33.53 36.09 -10.20
C GLY A 309 -33.54 36.63 -11.66
N ARG A 310 -33.34 35.78 -12.67
CA ARG A 310 -33.51 36.18 -14.10
C ARG A 310 -34.40 35.27 -14.86
#